data_2d36e5d9f7ce9752d8fedc9f47ff4bc7
#
_entry.id   2d36e5d9f7ce9752d8fedc9f47ff4bc7
#
_cell.length_a   1.000
_cell.length_b   1.000
_cell.length_c   1.000
_cell.angle_alpha   90.00
_cell.angle_beta   90.00
_cell.angle_gamma   90.00
#
_symmetry.space_group_name_H-M   'P 1'
#
loop_
_entity.id
_entity.type
_entity.pdbx_description
1 polymer ?
#
loop_
_entity_poly.entity_id
_entity_poly.type
_entity_poly.pdbx_seq_one_letter_code
_entity_poly.pdbx_strand_id
1 'polypeptide(L)'
;MAAGAVVYVWGPPAVHWSHRNSKRAGQSIALRLVLPIAGLLAGIVVGGSSGGGGGDDGLGVALVGFAGLTAGMITASVIDANHAEQPRRPRALSSVQPLFVPASGGGTLMLAGRF
;
A
#
# COMPACT_ATOMS: atom_id res chain seq x y z
N MET A 1 11.37 18.26 11.70
CA MET A 1 11.04 17.59 10.42
C MET A 1 11.42 16.11 10.36
N ALA A 2 12.48 15.63 11.01
CA ALA A 2 12.88 14.22 11.00
C ALA A 2 11.81 13.25 11.55
N ALA A 3 11.08 13.61 12.59
CA ALA A 3 10.05 12.77 13.19
C ALA A 3 8.91 12.41 12.22
N GLY A 4 8.48 13.36 11.37
CA GLY A 4 7.44 13.11 10.38
C GLY A 4 7.86 12.10 9.31
N ALA A 5 9.10 12.16 8.85
CA ALA A 5 9.65 11.21 7.90
C ALA A 5 9.74 9.79 8.48
N VAL A 6 10.15 9.67 9.74
CA VAL A 6 10.20 8.37 10.44
C VAL A 6 8.80 7.77 10.56
N VAL A 7 7.81 8.54 11.00
CA VAL A 7 6.43 8.07 11.11
C VAL A 7 5.84 7.69 9.74
N TYR A 8 6.15 8.45 8.69
CA TYR A 8 5.70 8.15 7.32
C TYR A 8 6.26 6.81 6.81
N VAL A 9 7.54 6.55 7.01
CA VAL A 9 8.21 5.34 6.50
C VAL A 9 7.88 4.12 7.35
N TRP A 10 7.88 4.25 8.67
CA TRP A 10 7.78 3.11 9.59
C TRP A 10 6.39 2.83 10.15
N GLY A 11 5.48 3.83 10.16
CA GLY A 11 4.14 3.65 10.73
C GLY A 11 3.36 2.47 10.15
N PRO A 12 3.05 2.46 8.83
CA PRO A 12 2.28 1.37 8.20
C PRO A 12 2.99 0.01 8.19
N PRO A 13 4.33 -0.09 7.94
CA PRO A 13 5.03 -1.35 8.07
C PRO A 13 4.95 -1.97 9.45
N ALA A 14 5.01 -1.16 10.51
CA ALA A 14 4.88 -1.65 11.88
C ALA A 14 3.53 -2.32 12.14
N VAL A 15 2.44 -1.77 11.57
CA VAL A 15 1.10 -2.38 11.63
C VAL A 15 1.07 -3.71 10.88
N HIS A 16 1.68 -3.80 9.71
CA HIS A 16 1.74 -5.06 8.95
C HIS A 16 2.59 -6.13 9.66
N TRP A 17 3.66 -5.74 10.33
CA TRP A 17 4.48 -6.66 11.13
C TRP A 17 3.72 -7.19 12.34
N SER A 18 2.95 -6.37 13.03
CA SER A 18 2.14 -6.82 14.17
C SER A 18 1.13 -7.90 13.77
N HIS A 19 0.70 -7.92 12.50
CA HIS A 19 -0.19 -8.92 11.92
C HIS A 19 0.52 -10.09 11.22
N ARG A 20 1.82 -10.29 11.47
CA ARG A 20 2.66 -11.37 10.87
C ARG A 20 2.68 -11.38 9.34
N ASN A 21 2.47 -10.25 8.69
CA ASN A 21 2.46 -10.14 7.23
C ASN A 21 3.73 -9.40 6.73
N SER A 22 4.89 -10.01 6.93
CA SER A 22 6.19 -9.45 6.57
C SER A 22 6.33 -9.12 5.07
N LYS A 23 5.66 -9.89 4.20
CA LYS A 23 5.69 -9.65 2.76
C LYS A 23 5.02 -8.32 2.39
N ARG A 24 3.86 -8.01 3.00
CA ARG A 24 3.18 -6.73 2.80
C ARG A 24 3.92 -5.56 3.47
N ALA A 25 4.52 -5.80 4.64
CA ALA A 25 5.36 -4.80 5.27
C ALA A 25 6.52 -4.38 4.35
N GLY A 26 7.21 -5.33 3.74
CA GLY A 26 8.28 -5.05 2.78
C GLY A 26 7.79 -4.29 1.53
N GLN A 27 6.64 -4.65 0.99
CA GLN A 27 6.04 -3.93 -0.14
C GLN A 27 5.66 -2.49 0.21
N SER A 28 5.10 -2.24 1.39
CA SER A 28 4.76 -0.90 1.87
C SER A 28 6.01 -0.03 2.02
N ILE A 29 7.09 -0.57 2.59
CA ILE A 29 8.37 0.15 2.69
C ILE A 29 8.92 0.48 1.29
N ALA A 30 8.94 -0.50 0.38
CA ALA A 30 9.45 -0.30 -0.97
C ALA A 30 8.68 0.79 -1.71
N LEU A 31 7.34 0.79 -1.67
CA LEU A 31 6.50 1.81 -2.28
C LEU A 31 6.78 3.21 -1.71
N ARG A 32 6.93 3.30 -0.38
CA ARG A 32 7.17 4.59 0.30
C ARG A 32 8.56 5.16 0.11
N LEU A 33 9.52 4.36 -0.29
CA LEU A 33 10.85 4.83 -0.65
C LEU A 33 10.96 5.09 -2.16
N VAL A 34 10.50 4.16 -2.99
CA VAL A 34 10.68 4.23 -4.45
C VAL A 34 9.83 5.34 -5.08
N LEU A 35 8.55 5.45 -4.72
CA LEU A 35 7.65 6.43 -5.35
C LEU A 35 8.03 7.89 -5.08
N PRO A 36 8.38 8.32 -3.87
CA PRO A 36 8.85 9.68 -3.64
C PRO A 36 10.17 10.00 -4.37
N ILE A 37 11.11 9.04 -4.40
CA ILE A 37 12.37 9.22 -5.11
C ILE A 37 12.13 9.32 -6.62
N ALA A 38 11.31 8.44 -7.18
CA ALA A 38 10.95 8.48 -8.59
C ALA A 38 10.22 9.78 -8.95
N GLY A 39 9.31 10.24 -8.09
CA GLY A 39 8.61 11.51 -8.24
C GLY A 39 9.56 12.72 -8.19
N LEU A 40 10.52 12.71 -7.26
CA LEU A 40 11.56 13.74 -7.18
C LEU A 40 12.41 13.80 -8.46
N LEU A 41 12.90 12.65 -8.93
CA LEU A 41 13.71 12.56 -10.13
C LEU A 41 12.92 12.99 -11.37
N ALA A 42 11.70 12.56 -11.53
CA ALA A 42 10.82 12.99 -12.62
C ALA A 42 10.57 14.50 -12.57
N GLY A 43 10.34 15.06 -11.38
CA GLY A 43 10.16 16.48 -11.18
C GLY A 43 11.42 17.31 -11.54
N ILE A 44 12.61 16.83 -11.18
CA ILE A 44 13.89 17.46 -11.55
C ILE A 44 14.09 17.43 -13.07
N VAL A 45 13.83 16.29 -13.73
CA VAL A 45 13.94 16.17 -15.19
C VAL A 45 12.99 17.12 -15.89
N VAL A 46 11.73 17.16 -15.49
CA VAL A 46 10.71 18.06 -16.07
C VAL A 46 11.05 19.52 -15.79
N GLY A 47 11.43 19.88 -14.56
CA GLY A 47 11.82 21.22 -14.20
C GLY A 47 13.07 21.70 -14.95
N GLY A 48 14.06 20.82 -15.12
CA GLY A 48 15.29 21.12 -15.86
C GLY A 48 15.08 21.23 -17.37
N SER A 49 14.12 20.48 -17.94
CA SER A 49 13.80 20.53 -19.37
C SER A 49 12.92 21.72 -19.77
N SER A 50 12.18 22.32 -18.83
CA SER A 50 11.33 23.48 -19.04
C SER A 50 12.06 24.82 -18.92
N GLY A 51 13.39 24.80 -18.74
CA GLY A 51 14.25 25.96 -18.55
C GLY A 51 14.24 26.92 -19.74
N GLY A 52 13.39 27.93 -19.67
CA GLY A 52 13.53 29.18 -20.44
C GLY A 52 14.45 30.11 -19.67
N GLY A 53 15.63 30.39 -20.22
CA GLY A 53 16.73 31.19 -19.74
C GLY A 53 16.38 32.44 -18.95
N GLY A 54 16.53 32.37 -17.66
CA GLY A 54 16.47 33.49 -16.75
C GLY A 54 17.02 33.07 -15.38
N GLY A 55 17.92 33.81 -14.84
CA GLY A 55 18.81 33.57 -13.68
C GLY A 55 18.28 32.98 -12.37
N ASP A 56 17.12 32.32 -12.37
CA ASP A 56 16.50 31.68 -11.19
C ASP A 56 16.19 30.20 -11.43
N ASP A 57 16.87 29.57 -12.41
CA ASP A 57 16.61 28.19 -12.89
C ASP A 57 16.66 27.15 -11.77
N GLY A 58 17.46 27.38 -10.73
CA GLY A 58 17.57 26.49 -9.58
C GLY A 58 16.30 26.41 -8.73
N LEU A 59 15.60 27.52 -8.54
CA LEU A 59 14.38 27.57 -7.74
C LEU A 59 13.24 26.84 -8.44
N GLY A 60 13.10 27.02 -9.77
CA GLY A 60 12.09 26.34 -10.57
C GLY A 60 12.26 24.83 -10.55
N VAL A 61 13.46 24.34 -10.77
CA VAL A 61 13.80 22.91 -10.69
C VAL A 61 13.52 22.34 -9.31
N ALA A 62 13.89 23.09 -8.25
CA ALA A 62 13.66 22.68 -6.87
C ALA A 62 12.16 22.59 -6.54
N LEU A 63 11.35 23.55 -6.98
CA LEU A 63 9.89 23.54 -6.75
C LEU A 63 9.21 22.38 -7.47
N VAL A 64 9.53 22.14 -8.75
CA VAL A 64 8.98 21.04 -9.53
C VAL A 64 9.45 19.69 -8.99
N GLY A 65 10.70 19.59 -8.57
CA GLY A 65 11.24 18.41 -7.89
C GLY A 65 10.50 18.13 -6.57
N PHE A 66 10.26 19.15 -5.75
CA PHE A 66 9.50 19.01 -4.51
C PHE A 66 8.03 18.64 -4.75
N ALA A 67 7.39 19.21 -5.76
CA ALA A 67 6.03 18.83 -6.17
C ALA A 67 5.97 17.36 -6.61
N GLY A 68 6.96 16.89 -7.37
CA GLY A 68 7.09 15.51 -7.79
C GLY A 68 7.27 14.56 -6.60
N LEU A 69 8.11 14.91 -5.64
CA LEU A 69 8.29 14.17 -4.39
C LEU A 69 6.97 14.04 -3.61
N THR A 70 6.26 15.16 -3.45
CA THR A 70 4.97 15.19 -2.74
C THR A 70 3.92 14.34 -3.44
N ALA A 71 3.83 14.42 -4.76
CA ALA A 71 2.93 13.58 -5.56
C ALA A 71 3.27 12.08 -5.39
N GLY A 72 4.55 11.72 -5.38
CA GLY A 72 5.01 10.36 -5.11
C GLY A 72 4.60 9.84 -3.74
N MET A 73 4.71 10.68 -2.70
CA MET A 73 4.27 10.34 -1.33
C MET A 73 2.76 10.11 -1.23
N ILE A 74 1.96 10.96 -1.88
CA ILE A 74 0.49 10.81 -1.91
C ILE A 74 0.13 9.52 -2.64
N THR A 75 0.72 9.27 -3.80
CA THR A 75 0.47 8.06 -4.60
C THR A 75 0.81 6.80 -3.81
N ALA A 76 1.95 6.76 -3.13
CA ALA A 76 2.34 5.64 -2.27
C ALA A 76 1.29 5.38 -1.17
N SER A 77 0.79 6.44 -0.54
CA SER A 77 -0.20 6.35 0.53
C SER A 77 -1.55 5.83 0.04
N VAL A 78 -2.00 6.28 -1.14
CA VAL A 78 -3.26 5.82 -1.76
C VAL A 78 -3.16 4.35 -2.15
N ILE A 79 -2.04 3.92 -2.75
CA ILE A 79 -1.84 2.51 -3.11
C ILE A 79 -1.84 1.63 -1.86
N ASP A 80 -1.15 2.06 -0.80
CA ASP A 80 -1.07 1.31 0.45
C ASP A 80 -2.46 1.19 1.13
N ALA A 81 -3.25 2.27 1.15
CA ALA A 81 -4.61 2.27 1.66
C ALA A 81 -5.51 1.31 0.88
N ASN A 82 -5.49 1.35 -0.46
CA ASN A 82 -6.29 0.46 -1.30
C ASN A 82 -5.93 -1.02 -1.08
N HIS A 83 -4.64 -1.32 -0.81
CA HIS A 83 -4.23 -2.68 -0.48
C HIS A 83 -4.65 -3.11 0.92
N ALA A 84 -4.79 -2.17 1.86
CA ALA A 84 -5.27 -2.46 3.21
C ALA A 84 -6.77 -2.78 3.23
N GLU A 85 -7.55 -2.12 2.37
CA GLU A 85 -9.01 -2.27 2.28
C GLU A 85 -9.45 -3.56 1.56
N GLN A 86 -8.55 -4.29 0.89
CA GLN A 86 -8.93 -5.56 0.30
C GLN A 86 -9.36 -6.55 1.41
N PRO A 87 -10.67 -6.83 1.55
CA PRO A 87 -11.12 -7.75 2.57
C PRO A 87 -10.42 -9.09 2.31
N ARG A 88 -9.73 -9.60 3.33
CA ARG A 88 -9.31 -11.00 3.32
C ARG A 88 -10.58 -11.79 3.13
N ARG A 89 -10.81 -12.33 1.95
CA ARG A 89 -11.88 -13.33 1.79
C ARG A 89 -11.63 -14.36 2.87
N PRO A 90 -12.56 -14.54 3.81
CA PRO A 90 -12.37 -15.51 4.87
C PRO A 90 -12.25 -16.88 4.19
N ARG A 91 -11.03 -17.37 4.11
CA ARG A 91 -10.70 -18.66 3.49
C ARG A 91 -11.40 -19.82 4.23
N ALA A 92 -11.88 -19.54 5.44
CA ALA A 92 -12.49 -20.52 6.29
C ALA A 92 -13.93 -20.92 5.88
N LEU A 93 -14.67 -20.03 5.22
CA LEU A 93 -16.08 -20.32 4.89
C LEU A 93 -16.28 -20.98 3.52
N SER A 94 -15.27 -20.96 2.64
CA SER A 94 -15.38 -21.60 1.32
C SER A 94 -15.25 -23.12 1.36
N SER A 95 -14.85 -23.70 2.48
CA SER A 95 -14.71 -25.14 2.67
C SER A 95 -15.80 -25.76 3.55
N VAL A 96 -16.70 -24.96 4.11
CA VAL A 96 -17.80 -25.46 4.93
C VAL A 96 -19.02 -25.69 4.03
N GLN A 97 -19.41 -26.94 3.88
CA GLN A 97 -20.61 -27.34 3.13
C GLN A 97 -21.65 -27.94 4.09
N PRO A 98 -22.90 -27.50 4.01
CA PRO A 98 -23.98 -28.18 4.73
C PRO A 98 -24.22 -29.55 4.08
N LEU A 99 -24.16 -30.59 4.87
CA LEU A 99 -24.46 -31.95 4.49
C LEU A 99 -25.72 -32.40 5.21
N PHE A 100 -26.73 -32.79 4.46
CA PHE A 100 -27.95 -33.39 5.01
C PHE A 100 -27.85 -34.91 4.89
N VAL A 101 -27.92 -35.62 6.02
CA VAL A 101 -27.94 -37.09 6.06
C VAL A 101 -29.33 -37.52 6.44
N PRO A 102 -30.11 -38.13 5.51
CA PRO A 102 -31.43 -38.68 5.84
C PRO A 102 -31.30 -39.93 6.71
N ALA A 103 -32.12 -40.03 7.75
CA ALA A 103 -32.21 -41.18 8.61
C ALA A 103 -33.68 -41.60 8.75
N SER A 104 -33.95 -42.90 9.01
CA SER A 104 -35.30 -43.45 9.20
C SER A 104 -35.95 -42.86 10.47
N GLY A 105 -36.72 -41.80 10.31
CA GLY A 105 -37.37 -41.06 11.40
C GLY A 105 -36.96 -39.60 11.54
N GLY A 106 -36.14 -39.08 10.61
CA GLY A 106 -35.68 -37.70 10.57
C GLY A 106 -34.45 -37.54 9.73
N GLY A 107 -33.81 -36.35 9.77
CA GLY A 107 -32.56 -36.07 9.09
C GLY A 107 -31.63 -35.27 10.00
N THR A 108 -30.33 -35.47 9.86
CA THR A 108 -29.33 -34.73 10.58
C THR A 108 -28.65 -33.78 9.63
N LEU A 109 -28.60 -32.47 10.00
CA LEU A 109 -27.86 -31.46 9.28
C LEU A 109 -26.43 -31.36 9.90
N MET A 110 -25.43 -31.63 9.10
CA MET A 110 -24.02 -31.53 9.49
C MET A 110 -23.32 -30.45 8.69
N LEU A 111 -22.38 -29.79 9.33
CA LEU A 111 -21.45 -28.86 8.66
C LEU A 111 -20.11 -29.59 8.48
N ALA A 112 -19.75 -29.89 7.23
CA ALA A 112 -18.49 -30.50 6.89
C ALA A 112 -17.52 -29.40 6.36
N GLY A 113 -16.34 -29.34 6.93
CA GLY A 113 -15.30 -28.39 6.51
C GLY A 113 -13.90 -28.90 6.85
N ARG A 114 -12.90 -28.38 6.15
CA ARG A 114 -11.48 -28.55 6.52
C ARG A 114 -11.06 -27.35 7.35
N PHE A 115 -10.56 -27.61 8.52
CA PHE A 115 -10.00 -26.61 9.45
C PHE A 115 -8.50 -26.58 9.35
#